data_4b6c8b38c9779b36c65aab39434ed468
#
_entry.id   4b6c8b38c9779b36c65aab39434ed468
#
_cell.length_a   1.000
_cell.length_b   1.000
_cell.length_c   1.000
_cell.angle_alpha   90.00
_cell.angle_beta   90.00
_cell.angle_gamma   90.00
#
_symmetry.space_group_name_H-M   'P 1'
#
loop_
_entity.id
_entity.type
_entity.pdbx_description
1 polymer ?
#
loop_
_entity_poly.entity_id
_entity_poly.type
_entity_poly.pdbx_seq_one_letter_code
_entity_poly.pdbx_strand_id
1 'polypeptide(L)'
;MKLAAGAVVAGITAALCATTATPQTPQTHRFIPATFYTTYSFAHPPALRIRPGDRVITKTIDAAGTDWDNKSVSPGGNPQTGPFYIEGAEPEDMLVVTIEKIETNRATGYSGSLLAPYATTPQAIAARTDRETRRVIWNIDKAKGIVSLDSSDITPSHLELPLKPMLGCIAVAPSRKEAIAAITPGAFGGNMDYAGMTAGVRLMLPVNEPGALLFLGDGHARMGEAEAAGTGVETSMDVEFTVTLVKKKAIAWPRLETDAHIMVLGSARPLLEAFQIATAEMQRWLMTDYGFSERGASTFMGQALEYEIANVVDPNFTVVAKMRKSLLPRR
;
A
#
# COMPACT_ATOMS: atom_id res chain seq x y z
N MET A 1 -11.99 -12.76 -84.33
CA MET A 1 -12.82 -11.99 -83.42
C MET A 1 -12.54 -12.50 -81.98
N LYS A 2 -11.76 -11.78 -81.23
CA LYS A 2 -11.49 -12.10 -79.79
C LYS A 2 -12.07 -10.96 -78.97
N LEU A 3 -13.07 -11.27 -78.14
CA LEU A 3 -13.62 -10.35 -77.13
C LEU A 3 -12.73 -10.39 -75.91
N ALA A 4 -12.25 -9.23 -75.48
CA ALA A 4 -11.59 -9.03 -74.19
C ALA A 4 -12.62 -8.60 -73.16
N ALA A 5 -12.73 -9.36 -72.06
CA ALA A 5 -13.52 -9.01 -70.90
C ALA A 5 -12.64 -8.21 -69.90
N GLY A 6 -13.01 -6.96 -69.69
CA GLY A 6 -12.38 -6.13 -68.63
C GLY A 6 -13.01 -6.35 -67.29
N ALA A 7 -12.21 -6.72 -66.33
CA ALA A 7 -12.65 -6.82 -64.91
C ALA A 7 -12.45 -5.45 -64.24
N VAL A 8 -13.53 -4.89 -63.67
CA VAL A 8 -13.53 -3.70 -62.82
C VAL A 8 -13.33 -4.14 -61.38
N VAL A 9 -12.18 -3.79 -60.79
CA VAL A 9 -11.91 -3.99 -59.34
C VAL A 9 -12.38 -2.73 -58.62
N ALA A 10 -13.48 -2.85 -57.88
CA ALA A 10 -13.95 -1.81 -56.97
C ALA A 10 -13.15 -1.88 -55.65
N GLY A 11 -12.27 -0.92 -55.42
CA GLY A 11 -11.55 -0.77 -54.16
C GLY A 11 -12.45 -0.18 -53.10
N ILE A 12 -12.72 -0.95 -52.04
CA ILE A 12 -13.40 -0.47 -50.83
C ILE A 12 -12.34 0.14 -49.92
N THR A 13 -12.32 1.47 -49.85
CA THR A 13 -11.51 2.22 -48.89
C THR A 13 -12.26 2.25 -47.54
N ALA A 14 -11.87 1.43 -46.57
CA ALA A 14 -12.36 1.52 -45.18
C ALA A 14 -11.68 2.72 -44.49
N ALA A 15 -12.44 3.78 -44.27
CA ALA A 15 -12.01 4.90 -43.47
C ALA A 15 -11.99 4.46 -42.01
N LEU A 16 -10.82 4.29 -41.37
CA LEU A 16 -10.67 4.17 -39.93
C LEU A 16 -11.02 5.53 -39.31
N CYS A 17 -12.23 5.66 -38.76
CA CYS A 17 -12.55 6.74 -37.84
C CYS A 17 -11.80 6.52 -36.53
N ALA A 18 -10.64 7.17 -36.36
CA ALA A 18 -10.01 7.31 -35.08
C ALA A 18 -10.88 8.24 -34.22
N THR A 19 -11.67 7.68 -33.33
CA THR A 19 -12.40 8.45 -32.31
C THR A 19 -11.36 8.99 -31.33
N THR A 20 -11.02 10.27 -31.47
CA THR A 20 -10.27 11.01 -30.43
C THR A 20 -11.16 11.12 -29.22
N ALA A 21 -10.89 10.29 -28.18
CA ALA A 21 -11.57 10.43 -26.89
C ALA A 21 -11.25 11.81 -26.32
N THR A 22 -12.27 12.63 -26.15
CA THR A 22 -12.13 13.93 -25.48
C THR A 22 -11.60 13.68 -24.05
N PRO A 23 -10.59 14.41 -23.59
CA PRO A 23 -10.13 14.30 -22.19
C PRO A 23 -11.30 14.57 -21.25
N GLN A 24 -11.70 13.56 -20.53
CA GLN A 24 -12.81 13.66 -19.59
C GLN A 24 -12.28 14.26 -18.28
N THR A 25 -12.97 15.28 -17.75
CA THR A 25 -12.58 15.92 -16.48
C THR A 25 -12.55 14.90 -15.33
N PRO A 26 -11.50 14.89 -14.48
CA PRO A 26 -11.44 14.05 -13.30
C PRO A 26 -12.68 14.18 -12.42
N GLN A 27 -13.16 13.07 -11.90
CA GLN A 27 -14.34 13.02 -11.03
C GLN A 27 -13.95 12.74 -9.59
N THR A 28 -14.78 13.21 -8.65
CA THR A 28 -14.67 12.85 -7.22
C THR A 28 -15.77 11.89 -6.87
N HIS A 29 -15.39 10.67 -6.46
CA HIS A 29 -16.29 9.63 -6.00
C HIS A 29 -16.34 9.62 -4.47
N ARG A 30 -17.55 9.65 -3.89
CA ARG A 30 -17.78 9.39 -2.46
C ARG A 30 -18.29 7.98 -2.32
N PHE A 31 -17.45 7.10 -1.80
CA PHE A 31 -17.72 5.67 -1.70
C PHE A 31 -17.70 5.22 -0.24
N ILE A 32 -18.85 4.77 0.28
CA ILE A 32 -18.93 4.15 1.60
C ILE A 32 -18.99 2.64 1.39
N PRO A 33 -17.97 1.88 1.83
CA PRO A 33 -17.94 0.44 1.64
C PRO A 33 -19.02 -0.28 2.46
N ALA A 34 -19.65 -1.28 1.85
CA ALA A 34 -20.61 -2.17 2.50
C ALA A 34 -20.14 -3.64 2.52
N THR A 35 -19.07 -3.94 1.80
CA THR A 35 -18.45 -5.27 1.73
C THR A 35 -16.95 -5.12 1.89
N PHE A 36 -16.36 -6.02 2.64
CA PHE A 36 -14.94 -6.05 2.95
C PHE A 36 -14.38 -7.43 2.66
N TYR A 37 -13.14 -7.50 2.17
CA TYR A 37 -12.49 -8.75 1.83
C TYR A 37 -11.23 -8.94 2.66
N THR A 38 -11.04 -10.15 3.18
CA THR A 38 -9.84 -10.55 3.94
C THR A 38 -8.79 -11.23 3.06
N THR A 39 -8.92 -11.07 1.73
CA THR A 39 -7.96 -11.54 0.74
C THR A 39 -7.81 -10.52 -0.37
N TYR A 40 -6.62 -10.44 -0.95
CA TYR A 40 -6.36 -9.78 -2.22
C TYR A 40 -6.57 -10.81 -3.33
N SER A 41 -7.48 -10.56 -4.25
CA SER A 41 -7.76 -11.47 -5.37
C SER A 41 -8.42 -10.76 -6.54
N PHE A 42 -8.07 -11.21 -7.75
CA PHE A 42 -8.73 -10.76 -8.98
C PHE A 42 -10.21 -11.24 -9.05
N ALA A 43 -10.56 -12.26 -8.29
CA ALA A 43 -11.91 -12.85 -8.30
C ALA A 43 -12.94 -12.01 -7.53
N HIS A 44 -12.52 -11.04 -6.73
CA HIS A 44 -13.46 -10.14 -6.05
C HIS A 44 -14.10 -9.17 -7.05
N PRO A 45 -15.42 -9.05 -7.07
CA PRO A 45 -16.10 -8.11 -7.94
C PRO A 45 -15.69 -6.67 -7.59
N PRO A 46 -15.46 -5.80 -8.59
CA PRO A 46 -15.16 -4.40 -8.34
C PRO A 46 -16.24 -3.71 -7.52
N ALA A 47 -15.85 -3.09 -6.41
CA ALA A 47 -16.73 -2.30 -5.56
C ALA A 47 -17.05 -0.93 -6.21
N LEU A 48 -16.08 -0.38 -6.95
CA LEU A 48 -16.22 0.85 -7.72
C LEU A 48 -15.25 0.80 -8.93
N ARG A 49 -15.70 1.37 -10.05
CA ARG A 49 -14.84 1.62 -11.22
C ARG A 49 -14.45 3.10 -11.24
N ILE A 50 -13.15 3.38 -11.38
CA ILE A 50 -12.60 4.73 -11.41
C ILE A 50 -11.61 4.87 -12.57
N ARG A 51 -11.40 6.08 -13.04
CA ARG A 51 -10.45 6.40 -14.09
C ARG A 51 -9.16 7.00 -13.53
N PRO A 52 -8.04 6.87 -14.23
CA PRO A 52 -6.86 7.66 -13.91
C PRO A 52 -7.19 9.15 -13.85
N GLY A 53 -6.77 9.80 -12.77
CA GLY A 53 -7.10 11.20 -12.44
C GLY A 53 -8.30 11.37 -11.51
N ASP A 54 -9.17 10.37 -11.38
CA ASP A 54 -10.30 10.45 -10.43
C ASP A 54 -9.82 10.45 -8.98
N ARG A 55 -10.57 11.12 -8.10
CA ARG A 55 -10.40 11.16 -6.65
C ARG A 55 -11.45 10.29 -5.98
N VAL A 56 -11.05 9.53 -4.99
CA VAL A 56 -11.95 8.73 -4.15
C VAL A 56 -11.88 9.22 -2.71
N ILE A 57 -13.05 9.44 -2.11
CA ILE A 57 -13.25 9.72 -0.69
C ILE A 57 -13.97 8.51 -0.12
N THR A 58 -13.33 7.79 0.80
CA THR A 58 -13.83 6.53 1.32
C THR A 58 -13.51 6.34 2.80
N LYS A 59 -13.87 5.20 3.34
CA LYS A 59 -13.59 4.78 4.72
C LYS A 59 -12.97 3.39 4.74
N THR A 60 -12.18 3.11 5.78
CA THR A 60 -11.75 1.76 6.12
C THR A 60 -12.37 1.34 7.44
N ILE A 61 -12.37 0.04 7.71
CA ILE A 61 -12.62 -0.52 9.03
C ILE A 61 -11.30 -0.97 9.65
N ASP A 62 -11.28 -1.24 10.96
CA ASP A 62 -10.05 -1.69 11.62
C ASP A 62 -9.72 -3.17 11.31
N ALA A 63 -8.50 -3.60 11.65
CA ALA A 63 -8.01 -4.95 11.40
C ALA A 63 -8.89 -6.07 12.03
N ALA A 64 -9.66 -5.75 13.08
CA ALA A 64 -10.60 -6.67 13.72
C ALA A 64 -12.01 -6.67 13.09
N GLY A 65 -12.27 -5.82 12.11
CA GLY A 65 -13.56 -5.74 11.41
C GLY A 65 -14.57 -4.79 12.04
N THR A 66 -14.10 -3.81 12.84
CA THR A 66 -14.97 -2.80 13.47
C THR A 66 -14.97 -1.51 12.66
N ASP A 67 -16.15 -0.97 12.38
CA ASP A 67 -16.35 0.24 11.59
C ASP A 67 -16.23 1.54 12.40
N TRP A 68 -16.50 2.66 11.75
CA TRP A 68 -16.48 4.01 12.31
C TRP A 68 -17.59 4.29 13.32
N ASP A 69 -18.66 3.47 13.36
CA ASP A 69 -19.73 3.51 14.35
C ASP A 69 -19.51 2.53 15.52
N ASN A 70 -18.31 1.93 15.62
CA ASN A 70 -17.94 0.88 16.56
C ASN A 70 -18.77 -0.41 16.44
N LYS A 71 -19.26 -0.72 15.24
CA LYS A 71 -19.97 -1.95 14.95
C LYS A 71 -19.04 -2.98 14.32
N SER A 72 -19.12 -4.22 14.76
CA SER A 72 -18.47 -5.35 14.07
C SER A 72 -19.25 -5.65 12.78
N VAL A 73 -18.66 -5.39 11.64
CA VAL A 73 -19.28 -5.51 10.30
C VAL A 73 -18.56 -6.52 9.40
N SER A 74 -17.42 -7.03 9.84
CA SER A 74 -16.62 -8.04 9.13
C SER A 74 -15.90 -8.93 10.14
N PRO A 75 -15.55 -10.18 9.81
CA PRO A 75 -14.52 -10.90 10.53
C PRO A 75 -13.19 -10.13 10.55
N GLY A 76 -12.35 -10.37 11.55
CA GLY A 76 -10.97 -9.88 11.58
C GLY A 76 -10.11 -10.48 10.47
N GLY A 77 -8.81 -10.16 10.49
CA GLY A 77 -7.85 -10.59 9.47
C GLY A 77 -7.61 -9.53 8.40
N ASN A 78 -7.56 -8.28 8.83
CA ASN A 78 -7.33 -7.08 8.00
C ASN A 78 -8.33 -6.98 6.84
N PRO A 79 -9.64 -6.80 7.10
CA PRO A 79 -10.62 -6.67 6.05
C PRO A 79 -10.42 -5.36 5.27
N GLN A 80 -10.40 -5.46 3.94
CA GLN A 80 -10.00 -4.40 3.02
C GLN A 80 -11.20 -3.73 2.36
N THR A 81 -11.12 -2.42 2.17
CA THR A 81 -12.00 -1.60 1.34
C THR A 81 -11.59 -1.74 -0.12
N GLY A 82 -12.54 -1.97 -1.01
CA GLY A 82 -12.33 -2.20 -2.44
C GLY A 82 -12.87 -3.56 -2.89
N PRO A 83 -12.41 -4.12 -4.03
CA PRO A 83 -11.41 -3.54 -4.92
C PRO A 83 -11.95 -2.39 -5.78
N PHE A 84 -11.11 -1.39 -6.01
CA PHE A 84 -11.34 -0.35 -6.99
C PHE A 84 -10.76 -0.79 -8.33
N TYR A 85 -11.61 -0.86 -9.35
CA TYR A 85 -11.18 -1.18 -10.71
C TYR A 85 -10.70 0.09 -11.42
N ILE A 86 -9.45 0.12 -11.85
CA ILE A 86 -8.86 1.26 -12.56
C ILE A 86 -9.05 1.06 -14.05
N GLU A 87 -9.87 1.89 -14.69
CA GLU A 87 -10.15 1.79 -16.11
C GLU A 87 -8.88 1.97 -16.94
N GLY A 88 -8.67 1.04 -17.89
CA GLY A 88 -7.50 1.03 -18.77
C GLY A 88 -6.19 0.52 -18.14
N ALA A 89 -6.20 0.09 -16.87
CA ALA A 89 -5.05 -0.57 -16.28
C ALA A 89 -4.90 -1.99 -16.82
N GLU A 90 -3.71 -2.30 -17.33
CA GLU A 90 -3.35 -3.59 -17.92
C GLU A 90 -2.06 -4.12 -17.28
N PRO A 91 -1.82 -5.43 -17.28
CA PRO A 91 -0.54 -5.97 -16.84
C PRO A 91 0.64 -5.26 -17.51
N GLU A 92 1.75 -5.12 -16.77
CA GLU A 92 2.96 -4.35 -17.14
C GLU A 92 2.80 -2.82 -17.06
N ASP A 93 1.66 -2.30 -16.66
CA ASP A 93 1.54 -0.89 -16.26
C ASP A 93 2.00 -0.70 -14.80
N MET A 94 2.22 0.55 -14.42
CA MET A 94 2.44 0.96 -13.04
C MET A 94 1.25 1.82 -12.56
N LEU A 95 0.60 1.39 -11.50
CA LEU A 95 -0.42 2.19 -10.81
C LEU A 95 0.26 3.09 -9.79
N VAL A 96 -0.04 4.38 -9.82
CA VAL A 96 0.41 5.35 -8.80
C VAL A 96 -0.80 5.77 -7.99
N VAL A 97 -0.77 5.50 -6.69
CA VAL A 97 -1.77 5.91 -5.71
C VAL A 97 -1.20 7.08 -4.91
N THR A 98 -1.81 8.25 -5.02
CA THR A 98 -1.47 9.41 -4.18
C THR A 98 -2.44 9.46 -3.01
N ILE A 99 -1.91 9.38 -1.79
CA ILE A 99 -2.70 9.47 -0.58
C ILE A 99 -2.86 10.95 -0.24
N GLU A 100 -4.05 11.49 -0.47
CA GLU A 100 -4.35 12.91 -0.24
C GLU A 100 -4.62 13.18 1.24
N LYS A 101 -5.32 12.24 1.91
CA LYS A 101 -5.75 12.40 3.27
C LYS A 101 -5.92 11.05 3.96
N ILE A 102 -5.49 10.96 5.22
CA ILE A 102 -5.80 9.87 6.16
C ILE A 102 -6.13 10.51 7.50
N GLU A 103 -7.30 10.26 8.02
CA GLU A 103 -7.72 10.73 9.34
C GLU A 103 -8.44 9.62 10.09
N THR A 104 -8.17 9.52 11.39
CA THR A 104 -8.94 8.65 12.28
C THR A 104 -10.39 9.16 12.37
N ASN A 105 -11.36 8.26 12.33
CA ASN A 105 -12.78 8.60 12.40
C ASN A 105 -13.49 8.02 13.64
N ARG A 106 -12.69 7.45 14.58
CA ARG A 106 -13.12 7.07 15.93
C ARG A 106 -12.30 7.80 16.99
N ALA A 107 -12.83 7.87 18.20
CA ALA A 107 -12.14 8.43 19.37
C ALA A 107 -11.23 7.42 20.07
N THR A 108 -11.24 6.15 19.66
CA THR A 108 -10.44 5.08 20.25
C THR A 108 -9.82 4.19 19.20
N GLY A 109 -8.70 3.57 19.58
CA GLY A 109 -8.06 2.48 18.86
C GLY A 109 -7.57 1.43 19.85
N TYR A 110 -6.96 0.36 19.35
CA TYR A 110 -6.39 -0.67 20.23
C TYR A 110 -5.03 -1.13 19.73
N SER A 111 -4.22 -1.70 20.64
CA SER A 111 -2.99 -2.40 20.28
C SER A 111 -2.81 -3.67 21.11
N GLY A 112 -1.84 -4.50 20.74
CA GLY A 112 -1.29 -5.54 21.59
C GLY A 112 -0.48 -4.92 22.75
N SER A 113 -0.27 -5.71 23.81
CA SER A 113 0.45 -5.28 25.01
C SER A 113 1.86 -5.85 25.15
N LEU A 114 2.25 -6.80 24.29
CA LEU A 114 3.55 -7.47 24.36
C LEU A 114 4.25 -7.41 23.00
N LEU A 115 5.58 -7.38 23.01
CA LEU A 115 6.36 -7.50 21.78
C LEU A 115 6.07 -8.84 21.10
N ALA A 116 5.95 -8.83 19.78
CA ALA A 116 5.77 -10.02 18.97
C ALA A 116 6.99 -10.96 19.04
N PRO A 117 6.82 -12.26 18.85
CA PRO A 117 7.92 -13.23 18.97
C PRO A 117 9.14 -12.95 18.08
N TYR A 118 8.94 -12.39 16.89
CA TYR A 118 10.05 -12.07 15.98
C TYR A 118 10.69 -10.71 16.23
N ALA A 119 10.07 -9.88 17.06
CA ALA A 119 10.60 -8.57 17.44
C ALA A 119 11.54 -8.64 18.66
N THR A 120 11.70 -9.81 19.28
CA THR A 120 12.55 -10.00 20.48
C THR A 120 13.21 -11.37 20.48
N THR A 121 14.13 -11.59 21.43
CA THR A 121 14.89 -12.85 21.51
C THR A 121 14.06 -13.98 22.18
N PRO A 122 14.32 -15.27 21.82
CA PRO A 122 13.69 -16.39 22.51
C PRO A 122 13.91 -16.38 24.02
N GLN A 123 15.08 -15.92 24.48
CA GLN A 123 15.40 -15.80 25.91
C GLN A 123 14.51 -14.74 26.60
N ALA A 124 14.29 -13.59 25.96
CA ALA A 124 13.40 -12.56 26.48
C ALA A 124 11.95 -13.05 26.54
N ILE A 125 11.49 -13.82 25.54
CA ILE A 125 10.16 -14.44 25.58
C ILE A 125 10.04 -15.43 26.74
N ALA A 126 11.04 -16.29 26.92
CA ALA A 126 11.04 -17.28 28.02
C ALA A 126 11.05 -16.63 29.40
N ALA A 127 11.66 -15.45 29.54
CA ALA A 127 11.76 -14.71 30.79
C ALA A 127 10.52 -13.84 31.10
N ARG A 128 9.50 -13.79 30.23
CA ARG A 128 8.29 -12.99 30.45
C ARG A 128 7.53 -13.45 31.67
N THR A 129 7.12 -12.49 32.49
CA THR A 129 6.19 -12.72 33.61
C THR A 129 4.74 -12.73 33.13
N ASP A 130 4.41 -11.87 32.17
CA ASP A 130 3.13 -11.90 31.45
C ASP A 130 3.33 -12.64 30.12
N ARG A 131 2.54 -13.68 29.87
CA ARG A 131 2.66 -14.56 28.70
C ARG A 131 1.55 -14.37 27.68
N GLU A 132 0.51 -13.63 28.07
CA GLU A 132 -0.65 -13.38 27.21
C GLU A 132 -0.64 -11.94 26.72
N THR A 133 -0.61 -11.75 25.39
CA THR A 133 -0.88 -10.44 24.85
C THR A 133 -2.34 -10.08 25.11
N ARG A 134 -2.57 -8.87 25.60
CA ARG A 134 -3.90 -8.32 25.84
C ARG A 134 -4.15 -7.19 24.87
N ARG A 135 -5.40 -7.01 24.51
CA ARG A 135 -5.82 -5.81 23.81
C ARG A 135 -5.85 -4.65 24.81
N VAL A 136 -5.08 -3.59 24.54
CA VAL A 136 -5.11 -2.33 25.27
C VAL A 136 -5.79 -1.25 24.45
N ILE A 137 -6.58 -0.39 25.08
CA ILE A 137 -7.38 0.64 24.40
C ILE A 137 -6.70 1.98 24.52
N TRP A 138 -6.46 2.62 23.41
CA TRP A 138 -5.90 3.95 23.28
C TRP A 138 -7.01 4.98 23.04
N ASN A 139 -6.93 6.13 23.68
CA ASN A 139 -7.73 7.30 23.35
C ASN A 139 -7.06 8.05 22.19
N ILE A 140 -7.87 8.55 21.25
CA ILE A 140 -7.42 9.33 20.10
C ILE A 140 -7.97 10.74 20.23
N ASP A 141 -7.11 11.71 20.54
CA ASP A 141 -7.46 13.13 20.62
C ASP A 141 -6.95 13.87 19.39
N LYS A 142 -7.83 14.02 18.40
CA LYS A 142 -7.50 14.71 17.15
C LYS A 142 -7.23 16.21 17.35
N ALA A 143 -7.85 16.84 18.34
CA ALA A 143 -7.68 18.27 18.59
C ALA A 143 -6.28 18.56 19.17
N LYS A 144 -5.78 17.67 20.02
CA LYS A 144 -4.41 17.76 20.56
C LYS A 144 -3.38 17.10 19.66
N GLY A 145 -3.78 16.29 18.68
CA GLY A 145 -2.87 15.54 17.80
C GLY A 145 -2.10 14.44 18.54
N ILE A 146 -2.75 13.73 19.46
CA ILE A 146 -2.14 12.68 20.26
C ILE A 146 -2.98 11.40 20.32
N VAL A 147 -2.32 10.28 20.65
CA VAL A 147 -2.92 9.06 21.17
C VAL A 147 -2.43 8.86 22.60
N SER A 148 -3.31 8.47 23.53
CA SER A 148 -2.95 8.24 24.92
C SER A 148 -3.53 6.94 25.47
N LEU A 149 -2.81 6.33 26.39
CA LEU A 149 -3.21 5.12 27.10
C LEU A 149 -3.11 5.39 28.62
N ASP A 150 -4.22 5.21 29.31
CA ASP A 150 -4.28 5.21 30.76
C ASP A 150 -4.61 3.80 31.26
N SER A 151 -3.74 3.20 32.06
CA SER A 151 -3.95 1.85 32.59
C SER A 151 -3.18 1.65 33.90
N SER A 152 -3.84 1.06 34.89
CA SER A 152 -3.21 0.62 36.12
C SER A 152 -2.34 -0.63 35.96
N ASP A 153 -2.49 -1.32 34.81
CA ASP A 153 -1.80 -2.59 34.56
C ASP A 153 -0.40 -2.40 33.96
N ILE A 154 0.01 -1.14 33.71
CA ILE A 154 1.31 -0.80 33.14
C ILE A 154 2.04 0.23 33.99
N THR A 155 3.37 0.29 33.83
CA THR A 155 4.21 1.31 34.50
C THR A 155 5.13 1.92 33.42
N PRO A 156 5.09 3.24 33.17
CA PRO A 156 4.18 4.21 33.80
C PRO A 156 2.71 3.98 33.41
N SER A 157 1.79 4.37 34.29
CA SER A 157 0.34 4.16 34.13
C SER A 157 -0.31 5.06 33.07
N HIS A 158 0.44 6.02 32.52
CA HIS A 158 0.03 6.92 31.45
C HIS A 158 1.10 6.95 30.35
N LEU A 159 0.67 6.77 29.11
CA LEU A 159 1.49 6.94 27.90
C LEU A 159 0.81 7.93 26.97
N GLU A 160 1.60 8.80 26.35
CA GLU A 160 1.14 9.76 25.35
C GLU A 160 2.12 9.79 24.17
N LEU A 161 1.60 9.71 22.95
CA LEU A 161 2.37 9.72 21.71
C LEU A 161 1.72 10.63 20.65
N PRO A 162 2.49 11.26 19.78
CA PRO A 162 1.93 12.02 18.64
C PRO A 162 1.03 11.16 17.77
N LEU A 163 -0.16 11.65 17.43
CA LEU A 163 -1.02 11.07 16.40
C LEU A 163 -0.31 11.15 15.03
N LYS A 164 -0.20 10.01 14.35
CA LYS A 164 0.42 9.92 13.02
C LYS A 164 -0.34 8.85 12.21
N PRO A 165 -1.51 9.19 11.65
CA PRO A 165 -2.33 8.23 10.92
C PRO A 165 -1.63 7.69 9.67
N MET A 166 -1.75 6.38 9.46
CA MET A 166 -1.19 5.68 8.31
C MET A 166 -2.10 4.51 7.89
N LEU A 167 -1.83 3.93 6.71
CA LEU A 167 -2.43 2.68 6.27
C LEU A 167 -1.38 1.58 6.23
N GLY A 168 -1.64 0.47 6.91
CA GLY A 168 -0.81 -0.74 6.87
C GLY A 168 -0.94 -1.46 5.54
N CYS A 169 -2.18 -1.55 5.03
CA CYS A 169 -2.53 -2.29 3.82
C CYS A 169 -2.86 -1.36 2.64
N ILE A 170 -2.11 -1.50 1.55
CA ILE A 170 -2.48 -1.02 0.21
C ILE A 170 -1.96 -2.03 -0.81
N ALA A 171 -2.84 -2.60 -1.64
CA ALA A 171 -2.51 -3.66 -2.57
C ALA A 171 -3.27 -3.56 -3.89
N VAL A 172 -2.71 -4.20 -4.91
CA VAL A 172 -3.42 -4.59 -6.13
C VAL A 172 -3.66 -6.11 -6.13
N ALA A 173 -4.50 -6.60 -7.04
CA ALA A 173 -4.64 -8.04 -7.20
C ALA A 173 -3.29 -8.71 -7.48
N PRO A 174 -2.95 -9.81 -6.78
CA PRO A 174 -1.74 -10.56 -7.03
C PRO A 174 -1.69 -11.14 -8.43
N SER A 175 -0.48 -11.42 -8.93
CA SER A 175 -0.27 -12.10 -10.21
C SER A 175 -0.82 -13.53 -10.21
N ARG A 176 -0.95 -14.14 -11.40
CA ARG A 176 -1.34 -15.54 -11.58
C ARG A 176 -2.70 -15.91 -11.01
N LYS A 177 -3.58 -14.91 -10.84
CA LYS A 177 -4.94 -15.08 -10.30
C LYS A 177 -4.96 -15.69 -8.89
N GLU A 178 -3.91 -15.45 -8.12
CA GLU A 178 -3.81 -15.89 -6.74
C GLU A 178 -4.83 -15.17 -5.84
N ALA A 179 -5.17 -15.81 -4.73
CA ALA A 179 -5.89 -15.21 -3.61
C ALA A 179 -4.99 -15.30 -2.38
N ILE A 180 -4.56 -14.14 -1.88
CA ILE A 180 -3.60 -14.03 -0.78
C ILE A 180 -4.28 -13.35 0.40
N ALA A 181 -4.09 -13.90 1.62
CA ALA A 181 -4.64 -13.33 2.84
C ALA A 181 -4.20 -11.88 3.04
N ALA A 182 -5.14 -11.00 3.44
CA ALA A 182 -4.91 -9.56 3.55
C ALA A 182 -3.82 -9.16 4.56
N ILE A 183 -3.46 -10.05 5.49
CA ILE A 183 -2.34 -9.91 6.43
C ILE A 183 -0.96 -10.11 5.79
N THR A 184 -0.87 -10.37 4.47
CA THR A 184 0.39 -10.75 3.83
C THR A 184 0.89 -9.65 2.91
N PRO A 185 2.09 -9.09 3.14
CA PRO A 185 2.75 -8.20 2.19
C PRO A 185 3.52 -8.99 1.11
N GLY A 186 3.67 -8.37 -0.06
CA GLY A 186 4.39 -8.97 -1.19
C GLY A 186 4.64 -8.00 -2.34
N ALA A 187 4.99 -8.55 -3.51
CA ALA A 187 5.24 -7.74 -4.70
C ALA A 187 4.02 -6.93 -5.16
N PHE A 188 2.83 -7.34 -4.79
CA PHE A 188 1.56 -6.66 -5.08
C PHE A 188 1.20 -5.53 -4.08
N GLY A 189 2.05 -5.22 -3.12
CA GLY A 189 1.77 -4.41 -1.93
C GLY A 189 1.33 -5.29 -0.77
N GLY A 190 0.13 -5.06 -0.22
CA GLY A 190 -0.41 -5.83 0.90
C GLY A 190 -0.19 -5.16 2.24
N ASN A 191 -0.07 -5.98 3.29
CA ASN A 191 0.15 -5.55 4.66
C ASN A 191 1.61 -5.16 4.91
N MET A 192 2.03 -4.05 4.31
CA MET A 192 3.43 -3.61 4.35
C MET A 192 3.81 -2.93 5.68
N ASP A 193 2.83 -2.43 6.42
CA ASP A 193 2.95 -1.79 7.74
C ASP A 193 4.13 -0.82 7.83
N TYR A 194 4.23 0.03 6.84
CA TYR A 194 5.27 1.05 6.83
C TYR A 194 4.78 2.33 7.49
N ALA A 195 5.36 2.69 8.63
CA ALA A 195 5.00 3.90 9.40
C ALA A 195 5.11 5.22 8.63
N GLY A 196 5.74 5.20 7.46
CA GLY A 196 5.81 6.29 6.50
C GLY A 196 4.67 6.30 5.45
N MET A 197 3.73 5.36 5.45
CA MET A 197 2.58 5.31 4.55
C MET A 197 1.47 6.28 4.99
N THR A 198 1.78 7.56 4.97
CA THR A 198 0.95 8.66 5.49
C THR A 198 0.35 9.49 4.35
N ALA A 199 -0.48 10.48 4.68
CA ALA A 199 -0.92 11.48 3.70
C ALA A 199 0.28 12.21 3.05
N GLY A 200 0.15 12.54 1.77
CA GLY A 200 1.17 13.20 0.96
C GLY A 200 2.12 12.24 0.22
N VAL A 201 2.04 10.93 0.45
CA VAL A 201 2.90 9.96 -0.25
C VAL A 201 2.30 9.51 -1.58
N ARG A 202 3.17 9.09 -2.49
CA ARG A 202 2.85 8.48 -3.77
C ARG A 202 3.35 7.04 -3.76
N LEU A 203 2.43 6.09 -3.67
CA LEU A 203 2.73 4.66 -3.74
C LEU A 203 2.59 4.18 -5.18
N MET A 204 3.61 3.51 -5.69
CA MET A 204 3.64 2.89 -7.02
C MET A 204 3.54 1.38 -6.86
N LEU A 205 2.56 0.78 -7.51
CA LEU A 205 2.29 -0.66 -7.48
C LEU A 205 2.35 -1.26 -8.88
N PRO A 206 2.84 -2.50 -9.05
CA PRO A 206 2.77 -3.19 -10.32
C PRO A 206 1.31 -3.52 -10.67
N VAL A 207 0.91 -3.37 -11.91
CA VAL A 207 -0.38 -3.91 -12.38
C VAL A 207 -0.17 -5.34 -12.84
N ASN A 208 -0.80 -6.30 -12.15
CA ASN A 208 -0.67 -7.73 -12.46
C ASN A 208 -1.89 -8.29 -13.19
N GLU A 209 -3.07 -7.71 -12.95
CA GLU A 209 -4.34 -8.13 -13.53
C GLU A 209 -5.08 -6.93 -14.13
N PRO A 210 -5.93 -7.12 -15.15
CA PRO A 210 -6.69 -6.02 -15.74
C PRO A 210 -7.49 -5.24 -14.70
N GLY A 211 -7.41 -3.92 -14.76
CA GLY A 211 -8.03 -3.03 -13.79
C GLY A 211 -7.28 -2.88 -12.48
N ALA A 212 -6.10 -3.47 -12.34
CA ALA A 212 -5.26 -3.50 -11.14
C ALA A 212 -5.97 -4.04 -9.88
N LEU A 213 -7.24 -3.69 -9.67
CA LEU A 213 -8.06 -4.06 -8.50
C LEU A 213 -7.40 -3.60 -7.19
N LEU A 214 -7.45 -2.30 -6.94
CA LEU A 214 -6.82 -1.66 -5.78
C LEU A 214 -7.64 -1.92 -4.51
N PHE A 215 -6.97 -2.37 -3.45
CA PHE A 215 -7.49 -2.51 -2.09
C PHE A 215 -6.75 -1.58 -1.14
N LEU A 216 -7.41 -1.14 -0.08
CA LEU A 216 -6.79 -0.41 1.01
C LEU A 216 -7.51 -0.67 2.35
N GLY A 217 -6.77 -0.61 3.45
CA GLY A 217 -7.33 -0.88 4.78
C GLY A 217 -6.26 -0.78 5.86
N ASP A 218 -6.57 -1.37 7.02
CA ASP A 218 -5.64 -1.50 8.13
C ASP A 218 -5.07 -0.16 8.59
N GLY A 219 -5.96 0.66 9.13
CA GLY A 219 -5.62 2.02 9.55
C GLY A 219 -5.06 2.08 10.97
N HIS A 220 -3.87 2.67 11.13
CA HIS A 220 -3.24 2.88 12.41
C HIS A 220 -3.23 4.36 12.78
N ALA A 221 -3.75 4.71 13.95
CA ALA A 221 -3.65 6.08 14.49
C ALA A 221 -2.18 6.43 14.81
N ARG A 222 -1.39 5.43 15.18
CA ARG A 222 0.05 5.49 15.42
C ARG A 222 0.65 4.10 15.34
N MET A 223 1.83 3.99 14.74
CA MET A 223 2.65 2.79 14.76
C MET A 223 4.13 3.17 14.88
N GLY A 224 4.90 2.37 15.60
CA GLY A 224 6.37 2.43 15.62
C GLY A 224 6.96 1.61 14.48
N GLU A 225 8.24 1.80 14.20
CA GLU A 225 8.97 0.96 13.25
C GLU A 225 8.91 -0.53 13.65
N ALA A 226 8.95 -1.39 12.64
CA ALA A 226 8.90 -2.85 12.78
C ALA A 226 7.58 -3.44 13.30
N GLU A 227 6.59 -2.60 13.64
CA GLU A 227 5.33 -3.04 14.25
C GLU A 227 5.55 -4.01 15.43
N ALA A 228 6.51 -3.67 16.27
CA ALA A 228 7.13 -4.60 17.21
C ALA A 228 6.19 -5.29 18.20
N ALA A 229 4.99 -4.73 18.45
CA ALA A 229 3.96 -5.36 19.28
C ALA A 229 2.95 -6.21 18.49
N GLY A 230 3.13 -6.34 17.17
CA GLY A 230 2.24 -7.10 16.28
C GLY A 230 0.94 -6.39 15.94
N THR A 231 0.84 -5.11 16.27
CA THR A 231 -0.23 -4.19 15.91
C THR A 231 0.27 -2.76 16.02
N GLY A 232 -0.27 -1.86 15.20
CA GLY A 232 -0.27 -0.43 15.50
C GLY A 232 -1.33 -0.07 16.56
N VAL A 233 -1.72 1.20 16.64
CA VAL A 233 -2.95 1.64 17.29
C VAL A 233 -4.07 1.54 16.25
N GLU A 234 -4.68 0.36 16.20
CA GLU A 234 -5.67 -0.06 15.21
C GLU A 234 -6.95 0.75 15.30
N THR A 235 -7.40 1.32 14.21
CA THR A 235 -8.67 2.06 14.15
C THR A 235 -9.18 2.18 12.72
N SER A 236 -10.43 2.60 12.55
CA SER A 236 -10.98 2.93 11.24
C SER A 236 -10.57 4.33 10.78
N MET A 237 -10.52 4.55 9.46
CA MET A 237 -10.03 5.79 8.85
C MET A 237 -11.00 6.38 7.84
N ASP A 238 -10.98 7.70 7.72
CA ASP A 238 -11.40 8.42 6.52
C ASP A 238 -10.18 8.57 5.61
N VAL A 239 -10.33 8.18 4.34
CA VAL A 239 -9.24 8.17 3.36
C VAL A 239 -9.65 8.90 2.10
N GLU A 240 -8.76 9.74 1.59
CA GLU A 240 -8.88 10.35 0.27
C GLU A 240 -7.64 10.02 -0.55
N PHE A 241 -7.84 9.54 -1.76
CA PHE A 241 -6.75 9.21 -2.67
C PHE A 241 -7.11 9.52 -4.12
N THR A 242 -6.07 9.73 -4.93
CA THR A 242 -6.15 9.79 -6.39
C THR A 242 -5.30 8.70 -7.00
N VAL A 243 -5.64 8.29 -8.23
CA VAL A 243 -4.87 7.30 -8.97
C VAL A 243 -4.41 7.84 -10.30
N THR A 244 -3.18 7.51 -10.69
CA THR A 244 -2.68 7.72 -12.05
C THR A 244 -2.10 6.42 -12.59
N LEU A 245 -2.03 6.30 -13.90
CA LEU A 245 -1.56 5.09 -14.57
C LEU A 245 -0.39 5.45 -15.49
N VAL A 246 0.74 4.77 -15.31
CA VAL A 246 1.90 4.88 -16.20
C VAL A 246 1.94 3.64 -17.06
N LYS A 247 1.59 3.81 -18.34
CA LYS A 247 1.49 2.71 -19.30
C LYS A 247 2.87 2.13 -19.63
N LYS A 248 2.94 0.80 -19.75
CA LYS A 248 4.14 0.05 -20.15
C LYS A 248 5.37 0.38 -19.31
N LYS A 249 5.14 0.56 -18.00
CA LYS A 249 6.18 0.81 -16.99
C LYS A 249 6.10 -0.29 -15.93
N ALA A 250 6.64 -1.45 -16.24
CA ALA A 250 6.68 -2.56 -15.28
C ALA A 250 7.64 -2.26 -14.13
N ILE A 251 7.19 -2.45 -12.91
CA ILE A 251 8.00 -2.49 -11.69
C ILE A 251 7.80 -3.85 -11.02
N ALA A 252 8.80 -4.34 -10.30
CA ALA A 252 8.72 -5.66 -9.68
C ALA A 252 8.22 -5.62 -8.24
N TRP A 253 8.45 -4.51 -7.54
CA TRP A 253 8.11 -4.32 -6.14
C TRP A 253 7.53 -2.93 -5.89
N PRO A 254 6.74 -2.75 -4.82
CA PRO A 254 6.19 -1.46 -4.45
C PRO A 254 7.29 -0.41 -4.26
N ARG A 255 7.07 0.77 -4.83
CA ARG A 255 7.91 1.94 -4.67
C ARG A 255 7.10 3.05 -4.02
N LEU A 256 7.75 3.84 -3.19
CA LEU A 256 7.13 4.97 -2.52
C LEU A 256 7.93 6.24 -2.81
N GLU A 257 7.25 7.34 -2.96
CA GLU A 257 7.87 8.65 -3.17
C GLU A 257 7.23 9.70 -2.26
N THR A 258 8.08 10.50 -1.63
CA THR A 258 7.71 11.73 -0.92
C THR A 258 8.44 12.91 -1.55
N ASP A 259 8.24 14.12 -1.05
CA ASP A 259 9.02 15.28 -1.50
C ASP A 259 10.52 15.09 -1.26
N ALA A 260 10.90 14.42 -0.18
CA ALA A 260 12.28 14.27 0.27
C ALA A 260 12.97 12.98 -0.17
N HIS A 261 12.21 11.88 -0.40
CA HIS A 261 12.77 10.55 -0.59
C HIS A 261 12.12 9.78 -1.73
N ILE A 262 12.90 8.87 -2.33
CA ILE A 262 12.41 7.69 -3.05
C ILE A 262 12.67 6.47 -2.17
N MET A 263 11.75 5.50 -2.18
CA MET A 263 11.79 4.33 -1.30
C MET A 263 11.29 3.09 -2.03
N VAL A 264 11.83 1.94 -1.68
CA VAL A 264 11.38 0.64 -2.17
C VAL A 264 11.02 -0.23 -0.98
N LEU A 265 9.87 -0.90 -1.06
CA LEU A 265 9.42 -1.83 -0.05
C LEU A 265 9.63 -3.26 -0.55
N GLY A 266 10.55 -3.98 0.06
CA GLY A 266 10.80 -5.41 -0.20
C GLY A 266 10.18 -6.25 0.90
N SER A 267 9.37 -7.25 0.53
CA SER A 267 8.66 -8.08 1.51
C SER A 267 8.94 -9.56 1.27
N ALA A 268 9.55 -10.22 2.25
CA ALA A 268 9.88 -11.64 2.23
C ALA A 268 10.22 -12.15 3.64
N ARG A 269 10.40 -13.46 3.76
CA ARG A 269 10.95 -14.11 4.94
C ARG A 269 12.03 -15.11 4.51
N PRO A 270 13.24 -15.06 5.09
CA PRO A 270 13.66 -14.25 6.24
C PRO A 270 13.90 -12.76 5.90
N LEU A 271 14.15 -11.93 6.94
CA LEU A 271 14.38 -10.49 6.81
C LEU A 271 15.51 -10.13 5.83
N LEU A 272 16.55 -10.96 5.74
CA LEU A 272 17.65 -10.76 4.79
C LEU A 272 17.17 -10.78 3.33
N GLU A 273 16.20 -11.62 3.00
CA GLU A 273 15.62 -11.68 1.66
C GLU A 273 14.82 -10.39 1.35
N ALA A 274 14.03 -9.91 2.31
CA ALA A 274 13.32 -8.63 2.17
C ALA A 274 14.30 -7.46 1.92
N PHE A 275 15.40 -7.42 2.67
CA PHE A 275 16.48 -6.46 2.48
C PHE A 275 17.10 -6.54 1.07
N GLN A 276 17.41 -7.75 0.59
CA GLN A 276 18.00 -7.96 -0.73
C GLN A 276 17.05 -7.53 -1.85
N ILE A 277 15.76 -7.81 -1.72
CA ILE A 277 14.71 -7.38 -2.64
C ILE A 277 14.65 -5.85 -2.72
N ALA A 278 14.53 -5.19 -1.57
CA ALA A 278 14.46 -3.72 -1.51
C ALA A 278 15.70 -3.07 -2.12
N THR A 279 16.88 -3.62 -1.84
CA THR A 279 18.17 -3.14 -2.39
C THR A 279 18.23 -3.31 -3.91
N ALA A 280 17.91 -4.50 -4.42
CA ALA A 280 17.97 -4.80 -5.85
C ALA A 280 16.97 -3.94 -6.66
N GLU A 281 15.77 -3.74 -6.13
CA GLU A 281 14.77 -2.90 -6.79
C GLU A 281 15.15 -1.41 -6.76
N MET A 282 15.79 -0.92 -5.68
CA MET A 282 16.33 0.44 -5.63
C MET A 282 17.43 0.63 -6.68
N GLN A 283 18.35 -0.33 -6.80
CA GLN A 283 19.38 -0.29 -7.84
C GLN A 283 18.76 -0.22 -9.24
N ARG A 284 17.76 -1.07 -9.52
CA ARG A 284 17.02 -1.06 -10.77
C ARG A 284 16.38 0.30 -11.02
N TRP A 285 15.74 0.90 -10.01
CA TRP A 285 15.12 2.21 -10.13
C TRP A 285 16.12 3.31 -10.48
N LEU A 286 17.30 3.33 -9.82
CA LEU A 286 18.37 4.27 -10.13
C LEU A 286 18.87 4.11 -11.58
N MET A 287 19.00 2.86 -12.04
CA MET A 287 19.44 2.59 -13.41
C MET A 287 18.40 3.01 -14.46
N THR A 288 17.13 2.65 -14.24
CA THR A 288 16.08 2.86 -15.27
C THR A 288 15.58 4.30 -15.32
N ASP A 289 15.51 4.99 -14.20
CA ASP A 289 14.85 6.30 -14.10
C ASP A 289 15.82 7.46 -13.87
N TYR A 290 17.03 7.18 -13.35
CA TYR A 290 18.03 8.21 -13.05
C TYR A 290 19.31 8.08 -13.89
N GLY A 291 19.36 7.10 -14.81
CA GLY A 291 20.46 6.95 -15.77
C GLY A 291 21.78 6.46 -15.18
N PHE A 292 21.77 5.87 -13.99
CA PHE A 292 22.98 5.26 -13.42
C PHE A 292 23.40 4.02 -14.21
N SER A 293 24.70 3.81 -14.40
CA SER A 293 25.22 2.48 -14.72
C SER A 293 25.11 1.57 -13.49
N GLU A 294 25.19 0.26 -13.67
CA GLU A 294 25.16 -0.71 -12.56
C GLU A 294 26.25 -0.41 -11.52
N ARG A 295 27.49 -0.19 -11.98
CA ARG A 295 28.61 0.18 -11.10
C ARG A 295 28.37 1.53 -10.41
N GLY A 296 27.83 2.52 -11.12
CA GLY A 296 27.50 3.83 -10.58
C GLY A 296 26.42 3.74 -9.50
N ALA A 297 25.35 2.99 -9.75
CA ALA A 297 24.30 2.75 -8.77
C ALA A 297 24.84 2.04 -7.51
N SER A 298 25.63 0.96 -7.69
CA SER A 298 26.22 0.22 -6.57
C SER A 298 27.16 1.11 -5.72
N THR A 299 28.03 1.89 -6.37
CA THR A 299 28.95 2.80 -5.68
C THR A 299 28.18 3.87 -4.91
N PHE A 300 27.15 4.46 -5.53
CA PHE A 300 26.34 5.51 -4.91
C PHE A 300 25.52 4.97 -3.75
N MET A 301 24.83 3.85 -3.94
CA MET A 301 24.01 3.20 -2.91
C MET A 301 24.84 2.81 -1.69
N GLY A 302 26.06 2.32 -1.88
CA GLY A 302 26.96 1.96 -0.79
C GLY A 302 27.29 3.11 0.18
N GLN A 303 27.07 4.37 -0.23
CA GLN A 303 27.39 5.56 0.58
C GLN A 303 26.14 6.36 0.99
N ALA A 304 25.00 6.16 0.31
CA ALA A 304 23.85 7.05 0.45
C ALA A 304 22.54 6.34 0.81
N LEU A 305 22.48 5.00 0.69
CA LEU A 305 21.25 4.26 0.94
C LEU A 305 21.01 4.08 2.44
N GLU A 306 19.81 4.41 2.87
CA GLU A 306 19.30 4.23 4.23
C GLU A 306 18.28 3.09 4.24
N TYR A 307 18.09 2.43 5.39
CA TYR A 307 17.12 1.35 5.55
C TYR A 307 16.25 1.57 6.79
N GLU A 308 14.98 1.17 6.67
CA GLU A 308 14.02 1.09 7.76
C GLU A 308 13.39 -0.31 7.76
N ILE A 309 13.00 -0.81 8.91
CA ILE A 309 12.23 -2.04 9.04
C ILE A 309 10.77 -1.64 9.24
N ALA A 310 9.91 -1.98 8.28
CA ALA A 310 8.50 -1.63 8.34
C ALA A 310 7.74 -2.56 9.28
N ASN A 311 7.83 -3.89 9.07
CA ASN A 311 7.29 -4.89 9.99
C ASN A 311 8.16 -6.15 10.07
N VAL A 312 8.08 -6.88 11.21
CA VAL A 312 8.68 -8.20 11.44
C VAL A 312 7.68 -9.19 12.04
N VAL A 313 6.39 -8.97 11.85
CA VAL A 313 5.32 -9.71 12.53
C VAL A 313 4.43 -10.49 11.57
N ASP A 314 4.30 -10.03 10.36
CA ASP A 314 3.48 -10.61 9.30
C ASP A 314 4.05 -11.91 8.70
N PRO A 315 3.27 -12.62 7.84
CA PRO A 315 3.76 -13.77 7.11
C PRO A 315 5.06 -13.49 6.32
N ASN A 316 5.20 -12.30 5.74
CA ASN A 316 6.46 -11.76 5.23
C ASN A 316 6.87 -10.52 6.02
N PHE A 317 8.16 -10.33 6.22
CA PHE A 317 8.73 -9.13 6.82
C PHE A 317 8.92 -8.06 5.74
N THR A 318 8.83 -6.78 6.09
CA THR A 318 9.00 -5.68 5.13
C THR A 318 10.18 -4.80 5.52
N VAL A 319 11.12 -4.63 4.56
CA VAL A 319 12.26 -3.72 4.65
C VAL A 319 12.08 -2.60 3.63
N VAL A 320 12.37 -1.38 4.04
CA VAL A 320 12.33 -0.19 3.20
C VAL A 320 13.74 0.27 2.90
N ALA A 321 14.13 0.22 1.63
CA ALA A 321 15.35 0.89 1.14
C ALA A 321 15.00 2.34 0.78
N LYS A 322 15.74 3.32 1.28
CA LYS A 322 15.40 4.74 1.25
C LYS A 322 16.55 5.59 0.75
N MET A 323 16.27 6.48 -0.20
CA MET A 323 17.27 7.38 -0.80
C MET A 323 16.75 8.82 -0.77
N ARG A 324 17.59 9.74 -0.30
CA ARG A 324 17.25 11.19 -0.31
C ARG A 324 17.30 11.75 -1.73
N LYS A 325 16.24 12.41 -2.14
CA LYS A 325 16.16 13.06 -3.46
C LYS A 325 17.21 14.15 -3.66
N SER A 326 17.62 14.83 -2.59
CA SER A 326 18.64 15.87 -2.64
C SER A 326 20.03 15.35 -3.05
N LEU A 327 20.25 14.05 -2.95
CA LEU A 327 21.50 13.39 -3.37
C LEU A 327 21.44 12.87 -4.82
N LEU A 328 20.25 12.81 -5.40
CA LEU A 328 20.06 12.28 -6.76
C LEU A 328 20.46 13.32 -7.82
N PRO A 329 20.94 12.90 -8.99
CA PRO A 329 21.14 13.78 -10.12
C PRO A 329 19.84 14.53 -10.47
N ARG A 330 19.95 15.81 -10.83
CA ARG A 330 18.80 16.56 -11.36
C ARG A 330 18.35 15.92 -12.67
N ARG A 331 17.06 15.65 -12.78
CA ARG A 331 16.42 15.18 -14.01
C ARG A 331 16.27 16.31 -15.01
#